data_ad1cd98da9fdfa31c32b83dbf2f6dcb6
#
_entry.id   ad1cd98da9fdfa31c32b83dbf2f6dcb6
#
_cell.length_a   1.000
_cell.length_b   1.000
_cell.length_c   1.000
_cell.angle_alpha   90.00
_cell.angle_beta   90.00
_cell.angle_gamma   90.00
#
_symmetry.space_group_name_H-M   'P 1'
#
loop_
_entity.id
_entity.type
_entity.pdbx_description
1 polymer ?
#
loop_
_entity_poly.entity_id
_entity_poly.type
_entity_poly.pdbx_seq_one_letter_code
_entity_poly.pdbx_strand_id
1 'polypeptide(L)'
;MALLKLIAIVCVVIFFLGIRIVRPTHRALIERLGKYNRFAMPGFNWIIPIIEHIYLINTTEQMVDAEPQEIITNDNLNARVDAQVYFKVKADEESVKSSQYNVNNYQWQIVNLARTTLRNIIGTLTLKSANSERGKINAELHKTLCEETKSWGLEIVRTELKEIDPP
;
A
#
# COMPACT_ATOMS: atom_id res chain seq x y z
N MET A 1 -45.57 -8.80 27.21
CA MET A 1 -45.37 -9.89 26.21
C MET A 1 -44.95 -9.36 24.83
N ALA A 2 -45.67 -8.41 24.21
CA ALA A 2 -45.31 -7.86 22.90
C ALA A 2 -43.99 -7.08 22.91
N LEU A 3 -43.73 -6.25 23.90
CA LEU A 3 -42.48 -5.48 24.04
C LEU A 3 -41.25 -6.40 24.17
N LEU A 4 -41.38 -7.49 24.94
CA LEU A 4 -40.30 -8.46 25.12
C LEU A 4 -39.96 -9.18 23.81
N LYS A 5 -40.98 -9.54 23.03
CA LYS A 5 -40.80 -10.13 21.68
C LYS A 5 -40.13 -9.14 20.71
N LEU A 6 -40.54 -7.87 20.75
CA LEU A 6 -39.93 -6.83 19.93
C LEU A 6 -38.44 -6.65 20.25
N ILE A 7 -38.09 -6.56 21.53
CA ILE A 7 -36.68 -6.46 21.97
C ILE A 7 -35.90 -7.67 21.53
N ALA A 8 -36.40 -8.87 21.67
CA ALA A 8 -35.73 -10.10 21.22
C ALA A 8 -35.45 -10.09 19.71
N ILE A 9 -36.42 -9.66 18.90
CA ILE A 9 -36.26 -9.55 17.45
C ILE A 9 -35.18 -8.53 17.12
N VAL A 10 -35.17 -7.36 17.75
CA VAL A 10 -34.16 -6.33 17.54
C VAL A 10 -32.76 -6.84 17.90
N CYS A 11 -32.60 -7.55 19.02
CA CYS A 11 -31.32 -8.14 19.41
C CYS A 11 -30.80 -9.16 18.38
N VAL A 12 -31.69 -10.01 17.85
CA VAL A 12 -31.35 -10.99 16.82
C VAL A 12 -30.88 -10.29 15.54
N VAL A 13 -31.61 -9.25 15.11
CA VAL A 13 -31.23 -8.45 13.91
C VAL A 13 -29.87 -7.80 14.10
N ILE A 14 -29.64 -7.16 15.25
CA ILE A 14 -28.35 -6.53 15.57
C ILE A 14 -27.22 -7.57 15.57
N PHE A 15 -27.46 -8.75 16.12
CA PHE A 15 -26.48 -9.83 16.13
C PHE A 15 -26.06 -10.24 14.71
N PHE A 16 -27.01 -10.47 13.80
CA PHE A 16 -26.72 -10.83 12.43
C PHE A 16 -26.06 -9.68 11.62
N LEU A 17 -26.45 -8.45 11.87
CA LEU A 17 -25.82 -7.28 11.23
C LEU A 17 -24.35 -7.07 11.66
N GLY A 18 -23.95 -7.60 12.81
CA GLY A 18 -22.59 -7.52 13.32
C GLY A 18 -21.62 -8.54 12.70
N ILE A 19 -22.11 -9.54 12.00
CA ILE A 19 -21.26 -10.59 11.42
C ILE A 19 -20.44 -10.03 10.26
N ARG A 20 -19.12 -10.23 10.32
CA ARG A 20 -18.17 -9.86 9.27
C ARG A 20 -17.20 -11.01 9.03
N ILE A 21 -16.99 -11.34 7.76
CA ILE A 21 -16.05 -12.39 7.35
C ILE A 21 -14.87 -11.70 6.67
N VAL A 22 -13.68 -11.89 7.23
CA VAL A 22 -12.41 -11.39 6.68
C VAL A 22 -11.76 -12.49 5.85
N ARG A 23 -11.41 -12.18 4.61
CA ARG A 23 -10.76 -13.12 3.70
C ARG A 23 -9.30 -13.37 4.12
N PRO A 24 -8.70 -14.53 3.77
CA PRO A 24 -7.28 -14.82 4.06
C PRO A 24 -6.30 -13.81 3.46
N THR A 25 -6.68 -13.18 2.34
CA THR A 25 -5.90 -12.15 1.63
C THR A 25 -5.95 -10.77 2.28
N HIS A 26 -6.77 -10.62 3.31
CA HIS A 26 -6.99 -9.34 4.00
C HIS A 26 -6.72 -9.46 5.50
N ARG A 27 -6.41 -8.34 6.09
CA ARG A 27 -6.45 -8.11 7.54
C ARG A 27 -7.43 -6.98 7.79
N ALA A 28 -7.95 -6.91 9.00
CA ALA A 28 -8.90 -5.87 9.32
C ALA A 28 -8.51 -5.10 10.58
N LEU A 29 -8.76 -3.81 10.54
CA LEU A 29 -8.74 -2.93 11.70
C LEU A 29 -10.17 -2.60 12.08
N ILE A 30 -10.50 -2.79 13.33
CA ILE A 30 -11.82 -2.44 13.87
C ILE A 30 -11.66 -1.19 14.72
N GLU A 31 -12.34 -0.14 14.32
CA GLU A 31 -12.43 1.11 15.05
C GLU A 31 -13.75 1.21 15.77
N ARG A 32 -13.71 1.72 16.98
CA ARG A 32 -14.90 2.02 17.78
C ARG A 32 -14.96 3.52 18.04
N LEU A 33 -16.01 4.17 17.55
CA LEU A 33 -16.21 5.63 17.69
C LEU A 33 -14.97 6.44 17.25
N GLY A 34 -14.35 6.07 16.12
CA GLY A 34 -13.19 6.76 15.57
C GLY A 34 -11.85 6.47 16.26
N LYS A 35 -11.81 5.48 17.16
CA LYS A 35 -10.57 5.03 17.79
C LYS A 35 -10.27 3.58 17.44
N TYR A 36 -8.99 3.28 17.18
CA TYR A 36 -8.55 1.91 17.03
C TYR A 36 -8.96 1.08 18.27
N ASN A 37 -9.61 -0.04 18.03
CA ASN A 37 -10.08 -0.95 19.06
C ASN A 37 -9.35 -2.29 19.04
N ARG A 38 -9.31 -2.96 17.89
CA ARG A 38 -8.67 -4.28 17.77
C ARG A 38 -8.31 -4.62 16.33
N PHE A 39 -7.34 -5.51 16.21
CA PHE A 39 -6.94 -6.14 14.96
C PHE A 39 -7.76 -7.41 14.73
N ALA A 40 -8.24 -7.62 13.52
CA ALA A 40 -9.05 -8.78 13.17
C ALA A 40 -8.32 -9.66 12.14
N MET A 41 -8.15 -10.93 12.52
CA MET A 41 -7.60 -11.98 11.68
C MET A 41 -8.64 -12.48 10.66
N PRO A 42 -8.20 -13.18 9.59
CA PRO A 42 -9.12 -13.83 8.67
C PRO A 42 -10.07 -14.80 9.37
N GLY A 43 -11.29 -14.87 8.84
CA GLY A 43 -12.34 -15.73 9.36
C GLY A 43 -13.52 -14.94 9.90
N PHE A 44 -14.23 -15.56 10.81
CA PHE A 44 -15.40 -14.99 11.45
C PHE A 44 -15.02 -13.91 12.45
N ASN A 45 -15.59 -12.72 12.28
CA ASN A 45 -15.47 -11.60 13.21
C ASN A 45 -16.84 -11.02 13.46
N TRP A 46 -17.07 -10.58 14.69
CA TRP A 46 -18.29 -9.89 15.07
C TRP A 46 -17.96 -8.47 15.52
N ILE A 47 -18.72 -7.51 14.99
CA ILE A 47 -18.60 -6.08 15.33
C ILE A 47 -19.93 -5.57 15.89
N ILE A 48 -19.88 -4.53 16.68
CA ILE A 48 -21.07 -3.82 17.15
C ILE A 48 -21.53 -2.89 16.02
N PRO A 49 -22.65 -3.19 15.34
CA PRO A 49 -23.16 -2.32 14.27
C PRO A 49 -23.36 -0.89 14.78
N ILE A 50 -23.16 0.09 13.90
CA ILE A 50 -23.29 1.54 14.18
C ILE A 50 -22.12 2.12 14.97
N ILE A 51 -21.59 1.41 15.96
CA ILE A 51 -20.52 1.89 16.86
C ILE A 51 -19.13 1.52 16.34
N GLU A 52 -19.01 0.34 15.74
CA GLU A 52 -17.74 -0.17 15.21
C GLU A 52 -17.72 -0.14 13.69
N HIS A 53 -16.58 0.29 13.14
CA HIS A 53 -16.25 0.27 11.72
C HIS A 53 -15.11 -0.70 11.47
N ILE A 54 -15.21 -1.43 10.35
CA ILE A 54 -14.19 -2.38 9.92
C ILE A 54 -13.51 -1.86 8.65
N TYR A 55 -12.18 -1.75 8.68
CA TYR A 55 -11.34 -1.41 7.53
C TYR A 55 -10.58 -2.65 7.08
N LEU A 56 -10.80 -3.04 5.82
CA LEU A 56 -10.15 -4.19 5.22
C LEU A 56 -8.90 -3.74 4.47
N ILE A 57 -7.76 -4.27 4.84
CA ILE A 57 -6.47 -3.98 4.22
C ILE A 57 -6.00 -5.22 3.46
N ASN A 58 -5.75 -5.07 2.17
CA ASN A 58 -5.22 -6.12 1.34
C ASN A 58 -3.73 -6.35 1.65
N THR A 59 -3.36 -7.57 2.00
CA THR A 59 -1.99 -7.98 2.34
C THR A 59 -1.31 -8.80 1.24
N THR A 60 -1.96 -8.96 0.09
CA THR A 60 -1.35 -9.61 -1.07
C THR A 60 -0.41 -8.66 -1.81
N GLU A 61 0.43 -9.22 -2.67
CA GLU A 61 1.28 -8.44 -3.55
C GLU A 61 0.42 -7.58 -4.49
N GLN A 62 0.76 -6.30 -4.56
CA GLN A 62 0.13 -5.30 -5.43
C GLN A 62 1.21 -4.64 -6.27
N MET A 63 0.83 -4.11 -7.41
CA MET A 63 1.71 -3.40 -8.31
C MET A 63 1.20 -1.98 -8.53
N VAL A 64 2.10 -1.02 -8.52
CA VAL A 64 1.87 0.34 -8.98
C VAL A 64 2.80 0.67 -10.12
N ASP A 65 2.29 1.42 -11.08
CA ASP A 65 3.03 1.89 -12.24
C ASP A 65 3.43 3.36 -12.02
N ALA A 66 4.73 3.62 -12.02
CA ALA A 66 5.24 4.98 -12.08
C ALA A 66 5.24 5.39 -13.55
N GLU A 67 4.17 6.06 -13.98
CA GLU A 67 3.97 6.52 -15.35
C GLU A 67 5.25 7.09 -15.98
N PRO A 68 5.46 6.89 -17.30
CA PRO A 68 6.64 7.38 -18.01
C PRO A 68 6.85 8.86 -17.77
N GLN A 69 8.07 9.23 -17.43
CA GLN A 69 8.48 10.62 -17.25
C GLN A 69 9.75 10.93 -18.05
N GLU A 70 9.84 12.16 -18.52
CA GLU A 70 11.06 12.67 -19.14
C GLU A 70 12.00 13.19 -18.06
N ILE A 71 13.24 12.75 -18.11
CA ILE A 71 14.30 13.13 -17.19
C ILE A 71 15.51 13.61 -18.01
N ILE A 72 16.08 14.74 -17.62
CA ILE A 72 17.31 15.25 -18.22
C ILE A 72 18.49 14.58 -17.53
N THR A 73 19.30 13.88 -18.30
CA THR A 73 20.53 13.21 -17.85
C THR A 73 21.67 14.21 -17.66
N ASN A 74 22.78 13.78 -17.05
CA ASN A 74 23.94 14.63 -16.78
C ASN A 74 24.62 15.17 -18.06
N ASP A 75 24.44 14.50 -19.19
CA ASP A 75 24.92 14.93 -20.51
C ASP A 75 23.90 15.77 -21.30
N ASN A 76 22.89 16.34 -20.60
CA ASN A 76 21.83 17.17 -21.15
C ASN A 76 20.98 16.50 -22.24
N LEU A 77 20.86 15.19 -22.19
CA LEU A 77 19.97 14.44 -23.07
C LEU A 77 18.66 14.12 -22.32
N ASN A 78 17.55 14.10 -23.04
CA ASN A 78 16.29 13.64 -22.49
C ASN A 78 16.26 12.11 -22.48
N ALA A 79 15.85 11.52 -21.38
CA ALA A 79 15.55 10.11 -21.25
C ALA A 79 14.11 9.94 -20.79
N ARG A 80 13.35 9.12 -21.50
CA ARG A 80 12.03 8.69 -21.06
C ARG A 80 12.17 7.43 -20.24
N VAL A 81 11.68 7.46 -19.01
CA VAL A 81 11.88 6.37 -18.05
C VAL A 81 10.54 5.98 -17.43
N ASP A 82 10.35 4.68 -17.31
CA ASP A 82 9.18 4.02 -16.77
C ASP A 82 9.58 2.92 -15.79
N ALA A 83 8.86 2.78 -14.69
CA ALA A 83 9.14 1.75 -13.69
C ALA A 83 7.86 1.21 -13.05
N GLN A 84 7.94 -0.04 -12.63
CA GLN A 84 6.90 -0.71 -11.84
C GLN A 84 7.44 -1.06 -10.47
N VAL A 85 6.61 -0.88 -9.46
CA VAL A 85 6.92 -1.23 -8.07
C VAL A 85 5.91 -2.25 -7.58
N TYR A 86 6.43 -3.38 -7.14
CA TYR A 86 5.65 -4.46 -6.52
C TYR A 86 5.84 -4.40 -5.02
N PHE A 87 4.76 -4.33 -4.30
CA PHE A 87 4.77 -4.19 -2.85
C PHE A 87 3.61 -4.94 -2.22
N LYS A 88 3.69 -5.15 -0.92
CA LYS A 88 2.59 -5.68 -0.09
C LYS A 88 2.59 -5.02 1.27
N VAL A 89 1.43 -4.98 1.92
CA VAL A 89 1.32 -4.65 3.34
C VAL A 89 1.69 -5.89 4.13
N LYS A 90 2.58 -5.78 5.12
CA LYS A 90 2.89 -6.89 6.01
C LYS A 90 1.66 -7.26 6.84
N ALA A 91 1.47 -8.55 7.08
CA ALA A 91 0.25 -9.08 7.69
C ALA A 91 0.16 -8.95 9.21
N ASP A 92 1.19 -8.40 9.85
CA ASP A 92 1.22 -8.16 11.29
C ASP A 92 0.40 -6.91 11.68
N GLU A 93 -0.07 -6.88 12.91
CA GLU A 93 -0.94 -5.82 13.43
C GLU A 93 -0.32 -4.42 13.29
N GLU A 94 0.96 -4.29 13.67
CA GLU A 94 1.65 -3.00 13.66
C GLU A 94 1.82 -2.44 12.25
N SER A 95 2.19 -3.29 11.29
CA SER A 95 2.35 -2.91 9.89
C SER A 95 1.01 -2.54 9.25
N VAL A 96 -0.04 -3.30 9.53
CA VAL A 96 -1.39 -2.99 9.03
C VAL A 96 -1.90 -1.66 9.61
N LYS A 97 -1.66 -1.39 10.89
CA LYS A 97 -1.96 -0.08 11.50
C LYS A 97 -1.16 1.05 10.86
N SER A 98 0.13 0.84 10.65
CA SER A 98 1.01 1.83 10.04
C SER A 98 0.57 2.17 8.62
N SER A 99 0.16 1.19 7.84
CA SER A 99 -0.33 1.41 6.46
C SER A 99 -1.62 2.23 6.40
N GLN A 100 -2.43 2.19 7.45
CA GLN A 100 -3.70 2.90 7.53
C GLN A 100 -3.60 4.27 8.20
N TYR A 101 -2.74 4.39 9.23
CA TYR A 101 -2.70 5.58 10.08
C TYR A 101 -1.47 6.48 9.85
N ASN A 102 -0.33 5.93 9.40
CA ASN A 102 0.89 6.69 9.22
C ASN A 102 1.03 7.32 7.83
N VAL A 103 0.26 6.85 6.85
CA VAL A 103 0.33 7.32 5.47
C VAL A 103 -1.06 7.44 4.87
N ASN A 104 -1.28 8.50 4.12
CA ASN A 104 -2.52 8.66 3.36
C ASN A 104 -2.27 8.21 1.92
N ASN A 105 -3.02 7.22 1.44
CA ASN A 105 -2.89 6.67 0.09
C ASN A 105 -1.45 6.25 -0.24
N TYR A 106 -0.96 5.20 0.40
CA TYR A 106 0.40 4.70 0.22
C TYR A 106 0.72 4.33 -1.23
N GLN A 107 -0.27 3.89 -2.02
CA GLN A 107 -0.07 3.57 -3.44
C GLN A 107 0.37 4.81 -4.23
N TRP A 108 -0.33 5.91 -4.07
CA TRP A 108 0.02 7.17 -4.70
C TRP A 108 1.37 7.71 -4.21
N GLN A 109 1.65 7.56 -2.93
CA GLN A 109 2.93 8.00 -2.34
C GLN A 109 4.11 7.17 -2.87
N ILE A 110 3.95 5.85 -3.04
CA ILE A 110 4.99 4.99 -3.65
C ILE A 110 5.29 5.44 -5.08
N VAL A 111 4.27 5.73 -5.88
CA VAL A 111 4.44 6.21 -7.26
C VAL A 111 5.27 7.49 -7.29
N ASN A 112 4.90 8.49 -6.47
CA ASN A 112 5.63 9.76 -6.43
C ASN A 112 7.05 9.60 -5.90
N LEU A 113 7.26 8.75 -4.91
CA LEU A 113 8.58 8.45 -4.36
C LEU A 113 9.45 7.77 -5.42
N ALA A 114 8.92 6.78 -6.14
CA ALA A 114 9.62 6.11 -7.23
C ALA A 114 10.01 7.10 -8.34
N ARG A 115 9.09 7.96 -8.76
CA ARG A 115 9.36 9.00 -9.78
C ARG A 115 10.45 9.96 -9.36
N THR A 116 10.41 10.45 -8.12
CA THR A 116 11.42 11.38 -7.59
C THR A 116 12.78 10.70 -7.45
N THR A 117 12.82 9.47 -6.96
CA THR A 117 14.05 8.70 -6.81
C THR A 117 14.69 8.39 -8.17
N LEU A 118 13.90 7.97 -9.16
CA LEU A 118 14.38 7.76 -10.53
C LEU A 118 14.97 9.04 -11.12
N ARG A 119 14.30 10.17 -10.95
CA ARG A 119 14.82 11.45 -11.43
C ARG A 119 16.15 11.78 -10.80
N ASN A 120 16.32 11.56 -9.52
CA ASN A 120 17.57 11.82 -8.81
C ASN A 120 18.70 10.90 -9.29
N ILE A 121 18.44 9.60 -9.42
CA ILE A 121 19.43 8.62 -9.86
C ILE A 121 19.86 8.91 -11.31
N ILE A 122 18.90 9.01 -12.22
CA ILE A 122 19.17 9.16 -13.67
C ILE A 122 19.76 10.53 -13.99
N GLY A 123 19.35 11.58 -13.29
CA GLY A 123 19.90 12.92 -13.44
C GLY A 123 21.41 13.03 -13.13
N THR A 124 21.97 12.08 -12.40
CA THR A 124 23.43 12.00 -12.13
C THR A 124 24.21 11.17 -13.17
N LEU A 125 23.52 10.43 -14.03
CA LEU A 125 24.11 9.52 -15.00
C LEU A 125 24.06 10.11 -16.41
N THR A 126 24.97 9.66 -17.28
CA THR A 126 24.85 9.88 -18.73
C THR A 126 23.81 8.91 -19.30
N LEU A 127 23.22 9.25 -20.44
CA LEU A 127 22.23 8.37 -21.10
C LEU A 127 22.81 6.98 -21.39
N LYS A 128 24.08 6.91 -21.80
CA LYS A 128 24.81 5.65 -22.03
C LYS A 128 24.95 4.84 -20.76
N SER A 129 25.32 5.47 -19.63
CA SER A 129 25.46 4.80 -18.33
C SER A 129 24.10 4.35 -17.80
N ALA A 130 23.08 5.18 -17.94
CA ALA A 130 21.71 4.81 -17.53
C ALA A 130 21.23 3.55 -18.25
N ASN A 131 21.52 3.43 -19.53
CA ASN A 131 21.13 2.25 -20.33
C ASN A 131 21.95 1.00 -19.99
N SER A 132 23.26 1.15 -19.69
CA SER A 132 24.15 0.02 -19.38
C SER A 132 24.07 -0.43 -17.91
N GLU A 133 23.67 0.45 -16.98
CA GLU A 133 23.69 0.20 -15.54
C GLU A 133 22.28 0.02 -14.94
N ARG A 134 21.32 -0.44 -15.74
CA ARG A 134 19.92 -0.65 -15.30
C ARG A 134 19.80 -1.45 -13.99
N GLY A 135 20.68 -2.44 -13.80
CA GLY A 135 20.70 -3.24 -12.58
C GLY A 135 21.05 -2.43 -11.34
N LYS A 136 21.99 -1.49 -11.45
CA LYS A 136 22.34 -0.59 -10.34
C LYS A 136 21.24 0.39 -10.04
N ILE A 137 20.64 1.00 -11.07
CA ILE A 137 19.50 1.92 -10.93
C ILE A 137 18.35 1.23 -10.21
N ASN A 138 18.02 0.01 -10.64
CA ASN A 138 16.97 -0.78 -10.03
C ASN A 138 17.26 -1.14 -8.56
N ALA A 139 18.51 -1.51 -8.26
CA ALA A 139 18.92 -1.83 -6.89
C ALA A 139 18.87 -0.58 -5.97
N GLU A 140 19.28 0.57 -6.45
CA GLU A 140 19.24 1.83 -5.70
C GLU A 140 17.81 2.32 -5.50
N LEU A 141 16.96 2.21 -6.53
CA LEU A 141 15.52 2.48 -6.43
C LEU A 141 14.87 1.59 -5.38
N HIS A 142 15.11 0.28 -5.46
CA HIS A 142 14.58 -0.68 -4.50
C HIS A 142 15.01 -0.36 -3.07
N LYS A 143 16.31 -0.08 -2.85
CA LYS A 143 16.84 0.27 -1.54
C LYS A 143 16.17 1.51 -0.97
N THR A 144 16.09 2.59 -1.74
CA THR A 144 15.47 3.85 -1.29
C THR A 144 13.99 3.66 -0.96
N LEU A 145 13.26 2.94 -1.82
CA LEU A 145 11.85 2.64 -1.55
C LEU A 145 11.67 1.80 -0.29
N CYS A 146 12.51 0.79 -0.06
CA CYS A 146 12.46 -0.01 1.17
C CYS A 146 12.68 0.83 2.43
N GLU A 147 13.65 1.75 2.41
CA GLU A 147 13.98 2.61 3.54
C GLU A 147 12.84 3.58 3.86
N GLU A 148 12.30 4.24 2.84
CA GLU A 148 11.23 5.25 3.00
C GLU A 148 9.87 4.63 3.36
N THR A 149 9.53 3.47 2.82
CA THR A 149 8.23 2.83 3.08
C THR A 149 8.20 1.97 4.34
N LYS A 150 9.33 1.78 5.00
CA LYS A 150 9.45 0.96 6.21
C LYS A 150 8.51 1.44 7.33
N SER A 151 8.41 2.74 7.52
CA SER A 151 7.53 3.36 8.52
C SER A 151 6.03 3.23 8.21
N TRP A 152 5.68 2.84 6.98
CA TRP A 152 4.30 2.63 6.54
C TRP A 152 3.82 1.18 6.67
N GLY A 153 4.67 0.29 7.19
CA GLY A 153 4.36 -1.14 7.32
C GLY A 153 4.32 -1.89 5.99
N LEU A 154 4.95 -1.34 4.95
CA LEU A 154 5.01 -1.93 3.62
C LEU A 154 6.30 -2.73 3.45
N GLU A 155 6.24 -3.72 2.56
CA GLU A 155 7.38 -4.47 2.05
C GLU A 155 7.43 -4.28 0.54
N ILE A 156 8.54 -3.72 0.04
CA ILE A 156 8.80 -3.64 -1.40
C ILE A 156 9.33 -5.00 -1.83
N VAL A 157 8.57 -5.71 -2.65
CA VAL A 157 8.92 -7.05 -3.11
C VAL A 157 9.99 -6.98 -4.18
N ARG A 158 9.75 -6.16 -5.22
CA ARG A 158 10.70 -5.89 -6.30
C ARG A 158 10.35 -4.60 -7.02
N THR A 159 11.32 -4.09 -7.74
CA THR A 159 11.17 -2.96 -8.66
C THR A 159 11.63 -3.39 -10.04
N GLU A 160 10.97 -2.90 -11.08
CA GLU A 160 11.30 -3.21 -12.47
C GLU A 160 11.34 -1.91 -13.29
N LEU A 161 12.49 -1.62 -13.89
CA LEU A 161 12.60 -0.60 -14.92
C LEU A 161 12.13 -1.21 -16.24
N LYS A 162 11.11 -0.63 -16.86
CA LYS A 162 10.59 -1.13 -18.13
C LYS A 162 11.47 -0.67 -19.28
N GLU A 163 11.62 0.62 -19.47
CA GLU A 163 12.29 1.17 -20.62
C GLU A 163 13.05 2.46 -20.27
N ILE A 164 14.20 2.66 -20.88
CA ILE A 164 14.94 3.93 -20.89
C ILE A 164 15.14 4.25 -22.33
N ASP A 165 14.26 5.05 -22.90
CA ASP A 165 14.32 5.44 -24.30
C ASP A 165 14.91 6.83 -24.48
N PRO A 166 15.76 7.02 -25.51
CA PRO A 166 16.05 8.36 -26.00
C PRO A 166 14.78 8.97 -26.59
N PRO A 167 14.65 10.25 -26.61
CA PRO A 167 13.48 10.94 -27.17
C PRO A 167 13.29 10.69 -28.67
#